data_2590abcd64b2ab61a9d8622391a290ef
#
_entry.id   2590abcd64b2ab61a9d8622391a290ef
#
_cell.length_a   1.000
_cell.length_b   1.000
_cell.length_c   1.000
_cell.angle_alpha   90.00
_cell.angle_beta   90.00
_cell.angle_gamma   90.00
#
_symmetry.space_group_name_H-M   'P 1'
#
loop_
_entity.id
_entity.type
_entity.pdbx_description
1 polymer ?
#
loop_
_entity_poly.entity_id
_entity_poly.type
_entity_poly.pdbx_seq_one_letter_code
_entity_poly.pdbx_strand_id
1 'polypeptide(L)' 'MSGHTIECPCGTVLRADDVDGVIAEARQHAKAVHDMDLTEEQARSMARPT' A
#
# COMPACT_ATOMS: atom_id res chain seq x y z
N MET A 1 -9.02 -4.85 16.19
CA MET A 1 -8.23 -3.72 15.75
C MET A 1 -8.43 -3.50 14.27
N SER A 2 -8.63 -2.26 13.90
CA SER A 2 -8.77 -1.90 12.50
C SER A 2 -7.44 -1.42 11.97
N GLY A 3 -7.10 -1.81 10.79
CA GLY A 3 -5.88 -1.41 10.15
C GLY A 3 -5.66 -2.24 8.91
N HIS A 4 -4.84 -1.74 8.02
CA HIS A 4 -4.55 -2.41 6.76
C HIS A 4 -3.06 -2.39 6.49
N THR A 5 -2.58 -3.43 5.84
CA THR A 5 -1.17 -3.62 5.55
C THR A 5 -1.00 -3.95 4.07
N ILE A 6 0.01 -3.38 3.45
CA ILE A 6 0.43 -3.77 2.10
C ILE A 6 1.90 -4.17 2.18
N GLU A 7 2.23 -5.35 1.68
CA GLU A 7 3.60 -5.81 1.56
C GLU A 7 4.09 -5.57 0.14
N CYS A 8 5.12 -4.77 0.01
CA CYS A 8 5.74 -4.55 -1.29
C CYS A 8 6.73 -5.66 -1.63
N PRO A 9 6.91 -5.98 -2.91
CA PRO A 9 7.87 -7.03 -3.32
C PRO A 9 9.30 -6.77 -2.88
N CYS A 10 9.64 -5.54 -2.60
CA CYS A 10 10.98 -5.16 -2.13
C CYS A 10 11.21 -5.43 -0.65
N GLY A 11 10.21 -5.97 0.05
CA GLY A 11 10.30 -6.26 1.47
C GLY A 11 9.81 -5.16 2.39
N THR A 12 9.40 -4.03 1.85
CA THR A 12 8.84 -2.93 2.64
C THR A 12 7.39 -3.26 3.02
N VAL A 13 7.05 -3.04 4.27
CA VAL A 13 5.69 -3.24 4.77
C VAL A 13 5.10 -1.88 5.12
N LEU A 14 3.95 -1.57 4.56
CA LEU A 14 3.23 -0.33 4.79
C LEU A 14 1.98 -0.60 5.61
N ARG A 15 1.71 0.25 6.57
CA ARG A 15 0.54 0.12 7.46
C ARG A 15 -0.18 1.44 7.61
N ALA A 16 -1.50 1.37 7.70
CA ALA A 16 -2.32 2.54 7.99
C ALA A 16 -3.58 2.10 8.72
N ASP A 17 -4.25 3.04 9.35
CA ASP A 17 -5.47 2.76 10.12
C ASP A 17 -6.64 2.38 9.22
N ASP A 18 -6.65 2.86 8.00
CA ASP A 18 -7.71 2.57 7.04
C ASP A 18 -7.13 2.18 5.67
N VAL A 19 -8.00 1.61 4.83
CA VAL A 19 -7.59 1.14 3.52
C VAL A 19 -7.16 2.30 2.62
N ASP A 20 -7.82 3.43 2.70
CA ASP A 20 -7.46 4.59 1.87
C ASP A 20 -6.07 5.11 2.23
N GLY A 21 -5.74 5.13 3.51
CA GLY A 21 -4.42 5.53 3.97
C GLY A 21 -3.33 4.62 3.48
N VAL A 22 -3.52 3.31 3.56
CA VAL A 22 -2.51 2.35 3.10
C VAL A 22 -2.38 2.38 1.58
N ILE A 23 -3.46 2.63 0.85
CA ILE A 23 -3.41 2.78 -0.60
C ILE A 23 -2.58 4.00 -0.99
N ALA A 24 -2.80 5.13 -0.32
CA ALA A 24 -2.03 6.35 -0.57
C ALA A 24 -0.55 6.13 -0.30
N GLU A 25 -0.23 5.47 0.79
CA GLU A 25 1.15 5.13 1.15
C GLU A 25 1.80 4.23 0.09
N ALA A 26 1.07 3.22 -0.36
CA ALA A 26 1.58 2.28 -1.35
C ALA A 26 1.83 2.95 -2.70
N ARG A 27 0.94 3.82 -3.11
CA ARG A 27 1.08 4.56 -4.38
C ARG A 27 2.27 5.51 -4.33
N GLN A 28 2.43 6.20 -3.22
CA GLN A 28 3.55 7.11 -3.01
C GLN A 28 4.87 6.35 -3.00
N HIS A 29 4.92 5.23 -2.31
CA HIS A 29 6.10 4.38 -2.24
C HIS A 29 6.47 3.83 -3.61
N ALA A 30 5.49 3.33 -4.36
CA ALA A 30 5.74 2.76 -5.69
C ALA A 30 6.33 3.82 -6.62
N LYS A 31 5.82 5.02 -6.57
CA LYS A 31 6.31 6.11 -7.42
C LYS A 31 7.69 6.59 -6.99
N ALA A 32 7.90 6.76 -5.71
CA ALA A 32 9.15 7.34 -5.18
C ALA A 32 10.32 6.36 -5.25
N VAL A 33 10.06 5.08 -4.99
CA VAL A 33 11.12 4.06 -4.86
C VAL A 33 11.28 3.24 -6.14
N HIS A 34 10.17 2.87 -6.76
CA HIS A 34 10.17 1.97 -7.91
C HIS A 34 9.84 2.64 -9.24
N ASP A 35 9.51 3.92 -9.21
CA ASP A 35 9.09 4.69 -10.39
C ASP A 35 7.96 3.98 -11.15
N MET A 36 7.02 3.42 -10.41
CA MET A 36 5.88 2.69 -10.94
C MET A 36 4.58 3.42 -10.69
N ASP A 37 3.67 3.31 -11.63
CA ASP A 37 2.31 3.82 -11.48
C ASP A 37 1.43 2.72 -10.90
N LEU A 38 1.27 2.73 -9.60
CA LEU A 38 0.37 1.80 -8.93
C LEU A 38 -1.03 2.41 -8.89
N THR A 39 -2.00 1.74 -9.48
CA THR A 39 -3.38 2.23 -9.47
C THR A 39 -4.03 1.97 -8.11
N GLU A 40 -5.06 2.75 -7.80
CA GLU A 40 -5.82 2.57 -6.57
C GLU A 40 -6.40 1.15 -6.48
N GLU A 41 -6.90 0.64 -7.59
CA GLU A 41 -7.47 -0.70 -7.64
C GLU A 41 -6.42 -1.77 -7.36
N GLN A 42 -5.24 -1.63 -7.92
CA GLN A 42 -4.14 -2.56 -7.68
C GLN A 42 -3.69 -2.52 -6.21
N ALA A 43 -3.57 -1.34 -5.65
CA ALA A 43 -3.19 -1.17 -4.26
C ALA A 43 -4.25 -1.76 -3.32
N ARG A 44 -5.52 -1.57 -3.65
CA ARG A 44 -6.63 -2.12 -2.86
C ARG A 44 -6.61 -3.64 -2.84
N SER A 45 -6.28 -4.25 -3.99
CA SER A 45 -6.18 -5.70 -4.10
C SER A 45 -5.02 -6.27 -3.26
N MET A 46 -4.00 -5.47 -3.01
CA MET A 46 -2.84 -5.86 -2.20
C MET A 46 -3.06 -5.63 -0.71
N ALA A 47 -4.00 -4.76 -0.34
CA ALA A 47 -4.24 -4.41 1.05
C ALA A 47 -4.85 -5.58 1.81
N ARG A 48 -4.34 -5.83 2.98
CA ARG A 48 -4.83 -6.89 3.87
C ARG A 48 -5.21 -6.30 5.22
N PRO A 49 -6.26 -6.81 5.87
CA PRO A 49 -6.55 -6.39 7.24
C PRO A 49 -5.43 -6.84 8.17
N THR A 50 -5.10 -5.98 9.05
CA THR A 50 -4.04 -6.26 10.03
C THR A 50 -4.55 -7.12 11.18
#